data_cc7bb4bd0b62901a5f9ee94516b0c7e3
#
_entry.id   cc7bb4bd0b62901a5f9ee94516b0c7e3
#
_cell.length_a   1.000
_cell.length_b   1.000
_cell.length_c   1.000
_cell.angle_alpha   90.00
_cell.angle_beta   90.00
_cell.angle_gamma   90.00
#
_symmetry.space_group_name_H-M   'P 1'
#
loop_
_entity.id
_entity.type
_entity.pdbx_description
1 polymer ?
#
loop_
_entity_poly.entity_id
_entity_poly.type
_entity_poly.pdbx_seq_one_letter_code
_entity_poly.pdbx_strand_id
1 'polypeptide(L)'
;MRRFALLLIALIVFSVPGSATEQNAKTGDVIHSTLPPAEVWNLLEEGRLKIVTRVEDLPENVKVGLAKLFHQQQLEMSDTEHRGKVPKNTGLHCADCIERTLLFAGLSPNGCFVHYRESGLVTNFKIVAFGSEEKSCGSAPLWVASGAQAHDLAELRSAMAEHKFYPLPPKQSQ
;
A
#
# COMPACT_ATOMS: atom_id res chain seq x y z
N MET A 1 76.20 -4.42 14.19
CA MET A 1 75.65 -5.31 15.20
C MET A 1 74.32 -4.70 15.71
N ARG A 2 73.18 -5.16 15.26
CA ARG A 2 71.86 -4.80 15.78
C ARG A 2 71.01 -6.06 15.76
N ARG A 3 70.61 -6.48 16.98
CA ARG A 3 69.87 -7.70 17.30
C ARG A 3 68.39 -7.50 16.94
N PHE A 4 67.85 -8.36 16.06
CA PHE A 4 66.41 -8.47 15.84
C PHE A 4 65.80 -9.37 16.94
N ALA A 5 64.89 -8.84 17.72
CA ALA A 5 64.08 -9.61 18.62
C ALA A 5 62.78 -10.04 17.88
N LEU A 6 62.62 -11.36 17.72
CA LEU A 6 61.40 -11.98 17.18
C LEU A 6 60.37 -12.05 18.31
N LEU A 7 59.24 -11.37 18.11
CA LEU A 7 58.09 -11.43 19.02
C LEU A 7 57.13 -12.49 18.47
N LEU A 8 57.06 -13.62 19.17
CA LEU A 8 56.12 -14.69 18.86
C LEU A 8 54.78 -14.34 19.54
N ILE A 9 53.74 -13.99 18.76
CA ILE A 9 52.38 -13.84 19.29
C ILE A 9 51.65 -15.18 19.13
N ALA A 10 51.37 -15.82 20.28
CA ALA A 10 50.58 -17.04 20.33
C ALA A 10 49.09 -16.68 20.23
N LEU A 11 48.44 -17.11 19.14
CA LEU A 11 47.00 -17.04 18.96
C LEU A 11 46.33 -18.16 19.74
N ILE A 12 45.67 -17.85 20.83
CA ILE A 12 44.81 -18.77 21.59
C ILE A 12 43.44 -18.76 20.94
N VAL A 13 43.12 -19.84 20.22
CA VAL A 13 41.78 -20.09 19.69
C VAL A 13 40.93 -20.69 20.81
N PHE A 14 40.01 -19.88 21.35
CA PHE A 14 38.96 -20.39 22.24
C PHE A 14 37.85 -20.98 21.40
N SER A 15 37.78 -22.31 21.34
CA SER A 15 36.60 -23.01 20.83
C SER A 15 35.53 -23.01 21.92
N VAL A 16 34.48 -22.28 21.73
CA VAL A 16 33.25 -22.32 22.54
C VAL A 16 32.32 -23.35 21.90
N PRO A 17 31.94 -24.45 22.62
CA PRO A 17 30.90 -25.33 22.13
C PRO A 17 29.54 -24.61 22.26
N GLY A 18 29.01 -24.11 21.14
CA GLY A 18 27.68 -23.55 21.08
C GLY A 18 26.63 -24.63 21.24
N SER A 19 25.97 -24.67 22.38
CA SER A 19 24.74 -25.42 22.59
C SER A 19 23.66 -24.85 21.65
N ALA A 20 23.25 -25.66 20.68
CA ALA A 20 22.08 -25.37 19.86
C ALA A 20 20.84 -25.49 20.77
N THR A 21 20.39 -24.36 21.29
CA THR A 21 19.07 -24.26 21.88
C THR A 21 18.09 -24.13 20.71
N GLU A 22 17.36 -25.20 20.42
CA GLU A 22 16.16 -25.16 19.60
C GLU A 22 15.19 -24.17 20.25
N GLN A 23 15.21 -22.91 19.78
CA GLN A 23 14.14 -21.98 20.06
C GLN A 23 12.94 -22.39 19.24
N ASN A 24 12.02 -23.07 19.92
CA ASN A 24 10.64 -23.22 19.55
C ASN A 24 10.13 -21.87 19.03
N ALA A 25 10.00 -21.74 17.71
CA ALA A 25 9.39 -20.60 17.07
C ALA A 25 7.92 -20.60 17.48
N LYS A 26 7.63 -20.00 18.61
CA LYS A 26 6.28 -19.55 18.96
C LYS A 26 5.78 -18.74 17.78
N THR A 27 4.69 -19.20 17.17
CA THR A 27 3.90 -18.47 16.17
C THR A 27 3.69 -17.06 16.70
N GLY A 28 4.62 -16.17 16.33
CA GLY A 28 4.55 -14.77 16.73
C GLY A 28 3.35 -14.16 16.03
N ASP A 29 2.47 -13.55 16.81
CA ASP A 29 1.49 -12.59 16.32
C ASP A 29 2.19 -11.68 15.30
N VAL A 30 1.79 -11.78 14.05
CA VAL A 30 2.22 -10.86 13.01
C VAL A 30 1.65 -9.50 13.46
N ILE A 31 2.47 -8.71 14.12
CA ILE A 31 2.16 -7.32 14.40
C ILE A 31 2.04 -6.69 13.02
N HIS A 32 0.80 -6.58 12.54
CA HIS A 32 0.52 -5.82 11.31
C HIS A 32 1.02 -4.41 11.58
N SER A 33 2.15 -4.06 10.98
CA SER A 33 2.68 -2.70 11.05
C SER A 33 1.56 -1.74 10.64
N THR A 34 1.21 -0.83 11.53
CA THR A 34 0.23 0.22 11.25
C THR A 34 0.77 1.25 10.26
N LEU A 35 2.06 1.18 9.99
CA LEU A 35 2.76 2.08 9.07
C LEU A 35 2.75 1.52 7.65
N PRO A 36 2.68 2.41 6.65
CA PRO A 36 2.90 2.02 5.25
C PRO A 36 4.29 1.41 5.06
N PRO A 37 4.45 0.42 4.18
CA PRO A 37 5.77 -0.04 3.76
C PRO A 37 6.65 1.10 3.24
N ALA A 38 7.97 0.96 3.37
CA ALA A 38 8.91 1.99 2.90
C ALA A 38 8.74 2.29 1.41
N GLU A 39 8.39 1.29 0.60
CA GLU A 39 8.12 1.44 -0.83
C GLU A 39 6.94 2.38 -1.10
N VAL A 40 5.91 2.35 -0.25
CA VAL A 40 4.74 3.25 -0.36
C VAL A 40 5.14 4.68 0.00
N TRP A 41 5.97 4.88 1.04
CA TRP A 41 6.51 6.19 1.38
C TRP A 41 7.36 6.75 0.24
N ASN A 42 8.29 5.96 -0.29
CA ASN A 42 9.15 6.36 -1.41
C ASN A 42 8.32 6.75 -2.63
N LEU A 43 7.25 6.00 -2.92
CA LEU A 43 6.33 6.32 -4.00
C LEU A 43 5.61 7.66 -3.77
N LEU A 44 5.10 7.91 -2.58
CA LEU A 44 4.41 9.17 -2.26
C LEU A 44 5.36 10.38 -2.28
N GLU A 45 6.62 10.21 -1.88
CA GLU A 45 7.64 11.26 -1.86
C GLU A 45 8.25 11.52 -3.24
N GLU A 46 8.00 10.67 -4.22
CA GLU A 46 8.53 10.82 -5.56
C GLU A 46 8.11 12.16 -6.19
N GLY A 47 9.09 12.97 -6.59
CA GLY A 47 8.86 14.32 -7.12
C GLY A 47 8.27 14.36 -8.53
N ARG A 48 8.06 13.21 -9.18
CA ARG A 48 7.63 13.10 -10.59
C ARG A 48 6.37 12.27 -10.78
N LEU A 49 5.47 12.30 -9.81
CA LEU A 49 4.17 11.66 -9.96
C LEU A 49 3.30 12.40 -10.98
N LYS A 50 2.81 11.67 -11.96
CA LYS A 50 1.72 12.16 -12.82
C LYS A 50 0.41 11.97 -12.06
N ILE A 51 -0.22 13.06 -11.63
CA ILE A 51 -1.52 13.01 -10.97
C ILE A 51 -2.63 12.90 -12.03
N VAL A 52 -3.55 11.95 -11.83
CA VAL A 52 -4.73 11.75 -12.65
C VAL A 52 -5.98 11.73 -11.76
N THR A 53 -7.09 12.25 -12.29
CA THR A 53 -8.38 12.39 -11.59
C THR A 53 -9.53 11.68 -12.30
N ARG A 54 -9.24 11.06 -13.46
CA ARG A 54 -10.22 10.34 -14.26
C ARG A 54 -9.89 8.86 -14.32
N VAL A 55 -10.90 8.03 -14.21
CA VAL A 55 -10.76 6.57 -14.24
C VAL A 55 -10.20 6.09 -15.59
N GLU A 56 -10.54 6.77 -16.67
CA GLU A 56 -10.03 6.42 -18.01
C GLU A 56 -8.51 6.59 -18.12
N ASP A 57 -7.91 7.52 -17.34
CA ASP A 57 -6.46 7.80 -17.34
C ASP A 57 -5.65 6.80 -16.48
N LEU A 58 -6.32 5.91 -15.74
CA LEU A 58 -5.66 4.85 -15.00
C LEU A 58 -5.09 3.80 -15.97
N PRO A 59 -3.88 3.29 -15.73
CA PRO A 59 -3.33 2.17 -16.48
C PRO A 59 -4.24 0.94 -16.42
N GLU A 60 -4.29 0.15 -17.49
CA GLU A 60 -5.20 -1.00 -17.58
C GLU A 60 -4.91 -2.07 -16.51
N ASN A 61 -3.64 -2.33 -16.22
CA ASN A 61 -3.24 -3.26 -15.16
C ASN A 61 -3.70 -2.79 -13.76
N VAL A 62 -3.74 -1.47 -13.50
CA VAL A 62 -4.29 -0.91 -12.25
C VAL A 62 -5.81 -1.12 -12.21
N LYS A 63 -6.52 -0.88 -13.32
CA LYS A 63 -7.96 -1.15 -13.41
C LYS A 63 -8.28 -2.62 -13.13
N VAL A 64 -7.50 -3.52 -13.73
CA VAL A 64 -7.61 -4.97 -13.47
C VAL A 64 -7.32 -5.30 -12.01
N GLY A 65 -6.28 -4.70 -11.41
CA GLY A 65 -5.93 -4.90 -10.01
C GLY A 65 -7.02 -4.44 -9.06
N LEU A 66 -7.61 -3.27 -9.31
CA LEU A 66 -8.74 -2.73 -8.54
C LEU A 66 -10.00 -3.60 -8.71
N ALA A 67 -10.32 -4.03 -9.93
CA ALA A 67 -11.46 -4.90 -10.19
C ALA A 67 -11.34 -6.21 -9.40
N LYS A 68 -10.15 -6.84 -9.41
CA LYS A 68 -9.88 -8.04 -8.59
C LYS A 68 -10.03 -7.76 -7.10
N LEU A 69 -9.50 -6.64 -6.60
CA LEU A 69 -9.61 -6.24 -5.19
C LEU A 69 -11.07 -6.05 -4.77
N PHE A 70 -11.92 -5.59 -5.68
CA PHE A 70 -13.35 -5.35 -5.44
C PHE A 70 -14.23 -6.57 -5.76
N HIS A 71 -13.66 -7.69 -6.19
CA HIS A 71 -14.39 -8.89 -6.65
C HIS A 71 -15.35 -8.59 -7.82
N GLN A 72 -14.91 -7.72 -8.74
CA GLN A 72 -15.66 -7.32 -9.94
C GLN A 72 -15.05 -7.92 -11.19
N GLN A 73 -15.87 -8.21 -12.20
CA GLN A 73 -15.37 -8.65 -13.50
C GLN A 73 -14.71 -7.51 -14.27
N GLN A 74 -15.25 -6.31 -14.13
CA GLN A 74 -14.75 -5.07 -14.68
C GLN A 74 -14.81 -3.99 -13.60
N LEU A 75 -13.86 -3.04 -13.62
CA LEU A 75 -13.82 -1.97 -12.65
C LEU A 75 -15.06 -1.07 -12.76
N GLU A 76 -15.85 -1.04 -11.70
CA GLU A 76 -16.96 -0.12 -11.51
C GLU A 76 -16.53 0.98 -10.55
N MET A 77 -16.12 2.11 -11.12
CA MET A 77 -15.66 3.29 -10.39
C MET A 77 -16.04 4.54 -11.19
N SER A 78 -16.50 5.58 -10.51
CA SER A 78 -16.84 6.87 -11.11
C SER A 78 -15.77 7.92 -10.86
N ASP A 79 -15.72 8.94 -11.69
CA ASP A 79 -14.91 10.13 -11.47
C ASP A 79 -15.60 11.09 -10.50
N THR A 80 -14.81 11.90 -9.80
CA THR A 80 -15.34 12.92 -8.86
C THR A 80 -16.26 13.92 -9.55
N GLU A 81 -16.01 14.24 -10.83
CA GLU A 81 -16.79 15.20 -11.60
C GLU A 81 -18.20 14.69 -11.94
N HIS A 82 -18.40 13.40 -11.96
CA HIS A 82 -19.69 12.78 -12.30
C HIS A 82 -20.65 12.65 -11.10
N ARG A 83 -20.44 13.39 -10.02
CA ARG A 83 -21.31 13.43 -8.83
C ARG A 83 -22.78 13.74 -9.09
N GLY A 84 -23.17 14.10 -10.31
CA GLY A 84 -24.51 14.57 -10.67
C GLY A 84 -25.59 13.50 -10.84
N LYS A 85 -25.23 12.22 -10.88
CA LYS A 85 -26.19 11.12 -11.08
C LYS A 85 -26.01 10.01 -10.08
N VAL A 86 -26.00 10.35 -8.80
CA VAL A 86 -26.36 9.34 -7.81
C VAL A 86 -27.81 8.98 -8.13
N PRO A 87 -28.16 7.72 -8.46
CA PRO A 87 -29.53 7.32 -8.55
C PRO A 87 -30.15 7.73 -7.21
N LYS A 88 -31.16 8.63 -7.23
CA LYS A 88 -31.89 8.95 -6.02
C LYS A 88 -32.43 7.63 -5.52
N ASN A 89 -31.78 7.11 -4.49
CA ASN A 89 -32.12 5.86 -3.87
C ASN A 89 -33.60 5.95 -3.47
N THR A 90 -34.46 5.35 -4.24
CA THR A 90 -35.84 5.08 -3.93
C THR A 90 -35.84 4.03 -2.81
N GLY A 91 -35.46 4.39 -1.59
CA GLY A 91 -35.82 3.69 -0.36
C GLY A 91 -35.46 2.20 -0.17
N LEU A 92 -34.90 1.54 -1.19
CA LEU A 92 -34.42 0.17 -1.09
C LEU A 92 -32.96 0.22 -0.66
N HIS A 93 -32.68 -0.13 0.59
CA HIS A 93 -31.33 -0.35 1.10
C HIS A 93 -30.70 -1.50 0.34
N CYS A 94 -29.99 -1.19 -0.74
CA CYS A 94 -29.14 -2.14 -1.39
C CYS A 94 -27.88 -2.32 -0.53
N ALA A 95 -27.83 -3.40 0.27
CA ALA A 95 -26.69 -3.71 1.13
C ALA A 95 -25.39 -3.91 0.30
N ASP A 96 -25.55 -4.23 -0.98
CA ASP A 96 -24.45 -4.54 -1.90
C ASP A 96 -24.08 -3.37 -2.84
N CYS A 97 -24.81 -2.22 -2.76
CA CYS A 97 -24.53 -1.06 -3.60
C CYS A 97 -23.42 -0.20 -3.00
N ILE A 98 -22.20 -0.67 -3.12
CA ILE A 98 -21.03 0.12 -2.75
C ILE A 98 -20.63 0.95 -3.97
N GLU A 99 -20.79 2.27 -3.86
CA GLU A 99 -20.32 3.21 -4.89
C GLU A 99 -18.85 3.58 -4.61
N ARG A 100 -18.02 3.49 -5.64
CA ARG A 100 -16.61 3.90 -5.58
C ARG A 100 -16.37 5.09 -6.46
N THR A 101 -15.72 6.11 -5.91
CA THR A 101 -15.39 7.34 -6.63
C THR A 101 -13.91 7.59 -6.55
N LEU A 102 -13.23 7.70 -7.69
CA LEU A 102 -11.84 8.11 -7.76
C LEU A 102 -11.72 9.56 -7.26
N LEU A 103 -10.84 9.80 -6.31
CA LEU A 103 -10.46 11.15 -5.89
C LEU A 103 -9.28 11.63 -6.72
N PHE A 104 -8.19 10.89 -6.69
CA PHE A 104 -7.04 11.05 -7.56
C PHE A 104 -6.13 9.82 -7.48
N ALA A 105 -5.22 9.70 -8.44
CA ALA A 105 -4.15 8.70 -8.42
C ALA A 105 -2.82 9.35 -8.79
N GLY A 106 -1.72 8.81 -8.28
CA GLY A 106 -0.37 9.19 -8.66
C GLY A 106 0.31 8.05 -9.39
N LEU A 107 0.84 8.33 -10.57
CA LEU A 107 1.47 7.35 -11.46
C LEU A 107 2.94 7.67 -11.65
N SER A 108 3.81 6.67 -11.51
CA SER A 108 5.25 6.75 -11.81
C SER A 108 5.78 5.44 -12.39
N PRO A 109 7.01 5.42 -12.91
CA PRO A 109 7.68 4.17 -13.31
C PRO A 109 7.96 3.21 -12.13
N ASN A 110 8.00 3.73 -10.90
CA ASN A 110 8.33 2.96 -9.70
C ASN A 110 7.09 2.38 -9.00
N GLY A 111 5.89 2.67 -9.54
CA GLY A 111 4.62 2.21 -8.99
C GLY A 111 3.56 3.30 -9.05
N CYS A 112 2.44 3.05 -8.43
CA CYS A 112 1.35 4.02 -8.35
C CYS A 112 0.50 3.82 -7.10
N PHE A 113 -0.29 4.84 -6.80
CA PHE A 113 -1.35 4.74 -5.81
C PHE A 113 -2.66 5.27 -6.37
N VAL A 114 -3.75 4.78 -5.81
CA VAL A 114 -5.12 5.22 -6.12
C VAL A 114 -5.80 5.59 -4.81
N HIS A 115 -6.21 6.85 -4.67
CA HIS A 115 -7.01 7.34 -3.55
C HIS A 115 -8.46 7.49 -3.99
N TYR A 116 -9.35 6.81 -3.28
CA TYR A 116 -10.76 6.76 -3.64
C TYR A 116 -11.67 6.79 -2.43
N ARG A 117 -12.91 7.17 -2.68
CA ARG A 117 -14.00 7.10 -1.71
C ARG A 117 -14.85 5.86 -1.98
N GLU A 118 -15.20 5.16 -0.95
CA GLU A 118 -16.18 4.08 -0.96
C GLU A 118 -17.39 4.52 -0.16
N SER A 119 -18.54 4.62 -0.80
CA SER A 119 -19.80 5.06 -0.22
C SER A 119 -20.79 3.89 -0.15
N GLY A 120 -21.38 3.69 1.01
CA GLY A 120 -22.41 2.69 1.29
C GLY A 120 -23.19 3.18 2.51
N LEU A 121 -23.40 2.35 3.50
CA LEU A 121 -23.96 2.77 4.81
C LEU A 121 -23.05 3.76 5.52
N VAL A 122 -21.75 3.62 5.33
CA VAL A 122 -20.72 4.52 5.85
C VAL A 122 -19.81 4.92 4.68
N THR A 123 -19.39 6.18 4.67
CA THR A 123 -18.40 6.66 3.73
C THR A 123 -16.99 6.41 4.27
N ASN A 124 -16.17 5.71 3.51
CA ASN A 124 -14.78 5.45 3.83
C ASN A 124 -13.86 6.00 2.72
N PHE A 125 -12.72 6.52 3.13
CA PHE A 125 -11.66 6.91 2.21
C PHE A 125 -10.59 5.84 2.24
N LYS A 126 -10.11 5.43 1.07
CA LYS A 126 -9.17 4.34 0.92
C LYS A 126 -8.04 4.73 0.00
N ILE A 127 -6.90 4.11 0.24
CA ILE A 127 -5.74 4.18 -0.63
C ILE A 127 -5.28 2.76 -0.95
N VAL A 128 -4.94 2.55 -2.22
CA VAL A 128 -4.30 1.32 -2.71
C VAL A 128 -3.01 1.72 -3.38
N ALA A 129 -1.90 1.14 -2.96
CA ALA A 129 -0.62 1.29 -3.62
C ALA A 129 -0.29 0.01 -4.40
N PHE A 130 0.26 0.19 -5.60
CA PHE A 130 0.74 -0.87 -6.48
C PHE A 130 2.24 -0.67 -6.69
N GLY A 131 3.00 -1.75 -6.58
CA GLY A 131 4.42 -1.74 -6.90
C GLY A 131 4.70 -1.56 -8.39
N SER A 132 5.97 -1.45 -8.74
CA SER A 132 6.42 -1.41 -10.13
C SER A 132 6.46 -2.82 -10.72
N GLU A 133 5.97 -2.95 -11.95
CA GLU A 133 6.08 -4.14 -12.76
C GLU A 133 6.50 -3.70 -14.18
N GLU A 134 7.66 -4.12 -14.64
CA GLU A 134 8.23 -3.74 -15.95
C GLU A 134 8.24 -2.21 -16.22
N LYS A 135 8.62 -1.40 -15.22
CA LYS A 135 8.61 0.07 -15.25
C LYS A 135 7.22 0.72 -15.43
N SER A 136 6.19 0.01 -15.05
CA SER A 136 4.81 0.49 -14.98
C SER A 136 4.18 0.11 -13.64
N CYS A 137 2.97 0.59 -13.38
CA CYS A 137 2.21 0.15 -12.22
C CYS A 137 1.86 -1.33 -12.34
N GLY A 138 2.11 -2.12 -11.31
CA GLY A 138 1.69 -3.51 -11.24
C GLY A 138 0.17 -3.69 -11.09
N SER A 139 -0.29 -4.92 -11.21
CA SER A 139 -1.70 -5.28 -11.02
C SER A 139 -2.00 -5.82 -9.62
N ALA A 140 -0.99 -6.24 -8.86
CA ALA A 140 -1.14 -6.72 -7.49
C ALA A 140 -0.99 -5.57 -6.50
N PRO A 141 -1.96 -5.36 -5.58
CA PRO A 141 -1.82 -4.37 -4.52
C PRO A 141 -0.62 -4.70 -3.62
N LEU A 142 0.26 -3.73 -3.44
CA LEU A 142 1.35 -3.76 -2.48
C LEU A 142 0.84 -3.45 -1.07
N TRP A 143 -0.11 -2.53 -0.96
CA TRP A 143 -0.66 -2.06 0.30
C TRP A 143 -2.04 -1.46 0.10
N VAL A 144 -2.94 -1.71 1.05
CA VAL A 144 -4.31 -1.18 1.08
C VAL A 144 -4.58 -0.63 2.45
N ALA A 145 -5.13 0.57 2.54
CA ALA A 145 -5.51 1.17 3.81
C ALA A 145 -6.80 1.98 3.72
N SER A 146 -7.46 2.15 4.86
CA SER A 146 -8.60 3.05 5.04
C SER A 146 -8.23 4.18 5.98
N GLY A 147 -8.74 5.37 5.74
CA GLY A 147 -8.39 6.51 6.58
C GLY A 147 -9.06 7.82 6.20
N ALA A 148 -8.29 8.90 6.28
CA ALA A 148 -8.77 10.26 6.08
C ALA A 148 -9.06 10.58 4.60
N GLN A 149 -9.94 11.52 4.39
CA GLN A 149 -10.08 12.19 3.09
C GLN A 149 -8.85 13.05 2.83
N ALA A 150 -8.37 13.01 1.59
CA ALA A 150 -7.37 13.95 1.07
C ALA A 150 -7.84 14.44 -0.30
N HIS A 151 -7.66 15.73 -0.57
CA HIS A 151 -8.08 16.35 -1.83
C HIS A 151 -6.93 16.43 -2.83
N ASP A 152 -5.71 16.35 -2.34
CA ASP A 152 -4.50 16.38 -3.15
C ASP A 152 -3.37 15.54 -2.50
N LEU A 153 -2.23 15.48 -3.19
CA LEU A 153 -1.07 14.73 -2.76
C LEU A 153 -0.45 15.28 -1.46
N ALA A 154 -0.51 16.59 -1.23
CA ALA A 154 0.07 17.21 -0.04
C ALA A 154 -0.74 16.85 1.21
N GLU A 155 -2.07 16.94 1.12
CA GLU A 155 -2.96 16.47 2.19
C GLU A 155 -2.84 14.98 2.44
N LEU A 156 -2.69 14.16 1.38
CA LEU A 156 -2.49 12.72 1.52
C LEU A 156 -1.21 12.42 2.29
N ARG A 157 -0.10 13.07 1.94
CA ARG A 157 1.19 12.92 2.64
C ARG A 157 1.09 13.31 4.11
N SER A 158 0.42 14.44 4.41
CA SER A 158 0.19 14.90 5.78
C SER A 158 -0.63 13.88 6.56
N ALA A 159 -1.74 13.41 6.00
CA ALA A 159 -2.58 12.41 6.65
C ALA A 159 -1.86 11.08 6.89
N MET A 160 -0.98 10.67 5.98
CA MET A 160 -0.13 9.48 6.15
C MET A 160 0.89 9.69 7.27
N ALA A 161 1.57 10.85 7.31
CA ALA A 161 2.53 11.18 8.36
C ALA A 161 1.89 11.29 9.75
N GLU A 162 0.64 11.71 9.81
CA GLU A 162 -0.16 11.79 11.03
C GLU A 162 -0.83 10.46 11.41
N HIS A 163 -0.49 9.35 10.73
CA HIS A 163 -1.05 8.02 10.98
C HIS A 163 -2.58 7.94 10.87
N LYS A 164 -3.17 8.72 9.98
CA LYS A 164 -4.62 8.75 9.73
C LYS A 164 -5.10 7.66 8.78
N PHE A 165 -4.21 6.76 8.34
CA PHE A 165 -4.52 5.60 7.53
C PHE A 165 -4.19 4.32 8.27
N TYR A 166 -5.11 3.37 8.23
CA TYR A 166 -5.01 2.08 8.89
C TYR A 166 -4.97 0.98 7.83
N PRO A 167 -3.92 0.14 7.81
CA PRO A 167 -3.83 -0.97 6.88
C PRO A 167 -5.05 -1.88 7.01
N LEU A 168 -5.59 -2.28 5.87
CA LEU A 168 -6.63 -3.30 5.83
C LEU A 168 -5.96 -4.67 5.78
N PRO A 169 -6.42 -5.64 6.58
CA PRO A 169 -5.89 -7.01 6.49
C PRO A 169 -6.15 -7.54 5.08
N PRO A 170 -5.21 -8.33 4.51
CA PRO A 170 -5.46 -9.01 3.26
C PRO A 170 -6.75 -9.84 3.44
N LYS A 171 -7.75 -9.58 2.59
CA LYS A 171 -8.96 -10.41 2.61
C LYS A 171 -8.52 -11.83 2.30
N GLN A 172 -8.68 -12.72 3.27
CA GLN A 172 -8.49 -14.14 3.04
C GLN A 172 -9.49 -14.53 1.95
N SER A 173 -8.98 -15.00 0.82
CA SER A 173 -9.80 -15.60 -0.24
C SER A 173 -10.48 -16.84 0.36
N GLN A 174 -11.75 -16.70 0.65
CA GLN A 174 -12.62 -17.84 0.94
C GLN A 174 -13.01 -18.54 -0.34
#